data_2bdd522de61b4a2e89c0c127a29dbbaa
#
_entry.id   2bdd522de61b4a2e89c0c127a29dbbaa
#
_cell.length_a   1.000
_cell.length_b   1.000
_cell.length_c   1.000
_cell.angle_alpha   90.00
_cell.angle_beta   90.00
_cell.angle_gamma   90.00
#
_symmetry.space_group_name_H-M   'P 1'
#
loop_
_entity.id
_entity.type
_entity.pdbx_description
1 polymer ?
#
loop_
_entity_poly.entity_id
_entity_poly.type
_entity_poly.pdbx_seq_one_letter_code
_entity_poly.pdbx_strand_id
1 'polypeptide(L)'
;MIKIDKELDTMEENVLKMGQKVVRMHEKVVQALNSPNKEIELEIVQSDDIINHLEEEINDQAVRSLALLSPVASDLRKVVADIKIASELERIGDYAKNISIFLIKHDDMDASILDYAQAMEKGFIAMLQETMTCYESRDIDTAFEIPEKDKEINVLYKELKEKIRHDDSSYLVEHIFEISSMLRNIEPV
;
A
#
# COMPACT_ATOMS: atom_id res chain seq x y z
N MET A 1 26.93 10.61 18.68
CA MET A 1 26.15 11.60 17.91
C MET A 1 26.31 11.36 16.42
N ILE A 2 27.41 11.65 15.77
CA ILE A 2 27.56 11.48 14.29
C ILE A 2 27.23 10.08 13.76
N LYS A 3 27.45 9.02 14.53
CA LYS A 3 27.20 7.64 14.07
C LYS A 3 25.72 7.27 14.14
N ILE A 4 24.99 7.73 15.15
CA ILE A 4 23.56 7.46 15.27
C ILE A 4 22.78 8.25 14.23
N ASP A 5 23.11 9.54 14.01
CA ASP A 5 22.46 10.37 12.99
C ASP A 5 22.54 9.70 11.61
N LYS A 6 23.72 9.18 11.24
CA LYS A 6 23.92 8.48 9.97
C LYS A 6 23.09 7.19 9.85
N GLU A 7 22.97 6.41 10.92
CA GLU A 7 22.13 5.19 10.90
C GLU A 7 20.66 5.53 10.77
N LEU A 8 20.20 6.59 11.44
CA LEU A 8 18.82 7.08 11.33
C LEU A 8 18.51 7.63 9.94
N ASP A 9 19.44 8.35 9.32
CA ASP A 9 19.29 8.85 7.96
C ASP A 9 19.22 7.68 6.95
N THR A 10 20.08 6.67 7.10
CA THR A 10 20.05 5.47 6.24
C THR A 10 18.72 4.70 6.40
N MET A 11 18.18 4.64 7.62
CA MET A 11 16.90 3.97 7.89
C MET A 11 15.73 4.74 7.24
N GLU A 12 15.72 6.08 7.34
CA GLU A 12 14.76 6.95 6.65
C GLU A 12 14.83 6.78 5.12
N GLU A 13 16.04 6.73 4.54
CA GLU A 13 16.23 6.47 3.11
C GLU A 13 15.66 5.12 2.68
N ASN A 14 15.82 4.08 3.50
CA ASN A 14 15.25 2.75 3.22
C ASN A 14 13.72 2.74 3.32
N VAL A 15 13.12 3.45 4.28
CA VAL A 15 11.66 3.63 4.37
C VAL A 15 11.13 4.35 3.13
N LEU A 16 11.76 5.44 2.70
CA LEU A 16 11.39 6.18 1.49
C LEU A 16 11.49 5.31 0.23
N LYS A 17 12.57 4.55 0.11
CA LYS A 17 12.77 3.60 -1.00
C LYS A 17 11.69 2.51 -1.02
N MET A 18 11.32 1.99 0.15
CA MET A 18 10.25 1.01 0.30
C MET A 18 8.90 1.61 -0.14
N GLY A 19 8.55 2.81 0.35
CA GLY A 19 7.34 3.54 -0.04
C GLY A 19 7.25 3.76 -1.54
N GLN A 20 8.33 4.19 -2.20
CA GLN A 20 8.36 4.34 -3.66
C GLN A 20 8.11 3.03 -4.41
N LYS A 21 8.62 1.90 -3.90
CA LYS A 21 8.38 0.59 -4.51
C LYS A 21 6.93 0.15 -4.35
N VAL A 22 6.35 0.34 -3.17
CA VAL A 22 4.93 0.04 -2.91
C VAL A 22 4.03 0.89 -3.81
N VAL A 23 4.28 2.19 -3.95
CA VAL A 23 3.57 3.05 -4.92
C VAL A 23 3.62 2.47 -6.33
N ARG A 24 4.80 2.04 -6.81
CA ARG A 24 4.95 1.43 -8.14
C ARG A 24 4.19 0.11 -8.28
N MET A 25 4.09 -0.69 -7.23
CA MET A 25 3.27 -1.91 -7.25
C MET A 25 1.80 -1.57 -7.48
N HIS A 26 1.27 -0.58 -6.77
CA HIS A 26 -0.11 -0.11 -6.93
C HIS A 26 -0.36 0.58 -8.28
N GLU A 27 0.60 1.33 -8.82
CA GLU A 27 0.52 1.86 -10.19
C GLU A 27 0.41 0.74 -11.24
N LYS A 28 1.10 -0.38 -11.03
CA LYS A 28 0.95 -1.58 -11.88
C LYS A 28 -0.41 -2.26 -11.69
N VAL A 29 -0.96 -2.26 -10.47
CA VAL A 29 -2.33 -2.74 -10.21
C VAL A 29 -3.33 -1.93 -11.06
N VAL A 30 -3.22 -0.59 -11.08
CA VAL A 30 -4.06 0.26 -11.95
C VAL A 30 -3.93 -0.12 -13.42
N GLN A 31 -2.72 -0.44 -13.89
CA GLN A 31 -2.50 -0.89 -15.27
C GLN A 31 -3.19 -2.23 -15.53
N ALA A 32 -3.06 -3.20 -14.62
CA ALA A 32 -3.68 -4.52 -14.73
C ALA A 32 -5.21 -4.44 -14.69
N LEU A 33 -5.79 -3.58 -13.84
CA LEU A 33 -7.23 -3.31 -13.79
C LEU A 33 -7.77 -2.70 -15.08
N ASN A 34 -6.97 -1.84 -15.74
CA ASN A 34 -7.35 -1.22 -17.01
C ASN A 34 -7.23 -2.16 -18.22
N SER A 35 -6.24 -3.04 -18.20
CA SER A 35 -5.95 -3.98 -19.28
C SER A 35 -5.29 -5.23 -18.68
N PRO A 36 -6.05 -6.31 -18.48
CA PRO A 36 -5.51 -7.55 -17.90
C PRO A 36 -4.25 -8.01 -18.63
N ASN A 37 -3.16 -8.18 -17.87
CA ASN A 37 -1.86 -8.57 -18.39
C ASN A 37 -1.12 -9.44 -17.36
N LYS A 38 -1.07 -10.73 -17.62
CA LYS A 38 -0.45 -11.72 -16.74
C LYS A 38 1.02 -11.45 -16.44
N GLU A 39 1.76 -10.79 -17.34
CA GLU A 39 3.16 -10.43 -17.11
C GLU A 39 3.25 -9.35 -16.03
N ILE A 40 2.44 -8.28 -16.14
CA ILE A 40 2.37 -7.20 -15.13
C ILE A 40 1.91 -7.76 -13.79
N GLU A 41 0.89 -8.59 -13.79
CA GLU A 41 0.33 -9.20 -12.58
C GLU A 41 1.37 -10.08 -11.86
N LEU A 42 2.14 -10.89 -12.60
CA LEU A 42 3.23 -11.69 -12.04
C LEU A 42 4.39 -10.83 -11.53
N GLU A 43 4.71 -9.72 -12.21
CA GLU A 43 5.72 -8.77 -11.73
C GLU A 43 5.33 -8.13 -10.39
N ILE A 44 4.03 -7.84 -10.17
CA ILE A 44 3.54 -7.33 -8.88
C ILE A 44 3.76 -8.38 -7.79
N VAL A 45 3.36 -9.63 -8.05
CA VAL A 45 3.54 -10.74 -7.09
C VAL A 45 5.01 -10.94 -6.73
N GLN A 46 5.92 -10.89 -7.72
CA GLN A 46 7.36 -11.03 -7.48
C GLN A 46 7.98 -9.82 -6.76
N SER A 47 7.38 -8.63 -6.91
CA SER A 47 7.85 -7.41 -6.24
C SER A 47 7.65 -7.45 -4.73
N ASP A 48 6.73 -8.26 -4.25
CA ASP A 48 6.45 -8.46 -2.84
C ASP A 48 7.67 -8.98 -2.06
N ASP A 49 8.43 -9.91 -2.62
CA ASP A 49 9.66 -10.41 -1.99
C ASP A 49 10.67 -9.29 -1.72
N ILE A 50 10.69 -8.26 -2.58
CA ILE A 50 11.58 -7.11 -2.40
C ILE A 50 11.10 -6.22 -1.25
N ILE A 51 9.78 -6.08 -1.10
CA ILE A 51 9.18 -5.30 -0.01
C ILE A 51 9.46 -5.98 1.34
N ASN A 52 9.23 -7.30 1.41
CA ASN A 52 9.49 -8.11 2.61
C ASN A 52 10.97 -8.00 3.02
N HIS A 53 11.89 -8.08 2.06
CA HIS A 53 13.32 -7.93 2.35
C HIS A 53 13.69 -6.53 2.85
N LEU A 54 13.08 -5.47 2.32
CA LEU A 54 13.30 -4.10 2.79
C LEU A 54 12.75 -3.89 4.22
N GLU A 55 11.60 -4.49 4.54
CA GLU A 55 11.07 -4.47 5.91
C GLU A 55 12.02 -5.14 6.89
N GLU A 56 12.53 -6.34 6.55
CA GLU A 56 13.53 -7.06 7.35
C GLU A 56 14.81 -6.22 7.53
N GLU A 57 15.30 -5.56 6.49
CA GLU A 57 16.49 -4.71 6.54
C GLU A 57 16.30 -3.52 7.48
N ILE A 58 15.13 -2.85 7.41
CA ILE A 58 14.78 -1.73 8.31
C ILE A 58 14.70 -2.21 9.76
N ASN A 59 14.06 -3.35 10.01
CA ASN A 59 13.96 -3.94 11.35
C ASN A 59 15.34 -4.29 11.92
N ASP A 60 16.22 -4.88 11.13
CA ASP A 60 17.59 -5.20 11.53
C ASP A 60 18.41 -3.95 11.85
N GLN A 61 18.24 -2.88 11.05
CA GLN A 61 18.88 -1.58 11.31
C GLN A 61 18.36 -0.98 12.62
N ALA A 62 17.05 -1.05 12.86
CA ALA A 62 16.44 -0.57 14.10
C ALA A 62 17.02 -1.30 15.32
N VAL A 63 17.04 -2.64 15.28
CA VAL A 63 17.60 -3.46 16.38
C VAL A 63 19.07 -3.12 16.64
N ARG A 64 19.87 -2.96 15.59
CA ARG A 64 21.28 -2.57 15.73
C ARG A 64 21.42 -1.17 16.34
N SER A 65 20.60 -0.21 15.92
CA SER A 65 20.63 1.16 16.44
C SER A 65 20.26 1.18 17.93
N LEU A 66 19.23 0.44 18.32
CA LEU A 66 18.80 0.34 19.73
C LEU A 66 19.85 -0.34 20.62
N ALA A 67 20.45 -1.43 20.12
CA ALA A 67 21.38 -2.24 20.91
C ALA A 67 22.77 -1.58 21.09
N LEU A 68 23.25 -0.88 20.05
CA LEU A 68 24.65 -0.46 19.97
C LEU A 68 24.88 1.04 20.18
N LEU A 69 23.86 1.88 19.94
CA LEU A 69 24.03 3.32 19.87
C LEU A 69 23.37 4.09 21.02
N SER A 70 22.59 3.42 21.86
CA SER A 70 21.90 4.01 23.02
C SER A 70 21.16 5.31 22.67
N PRO A 71 20.15 5.27 21.76
CA PRO A 71 19.47 6.45 21.25
C PRO A 71 18.79 7.24 22.37
N VAL A 72 18.82 8.58 22.27
CA VAL A 72 18.07 9.46 23.17
C VAL A 72 16.58 9.47 22.80
N ALA A 73 15.73 10.09 23.61
CA ALA A 73 14.28 9.99 23.50
C ALA A 73 13.72 10.38 22.09
N SER A 74 14.30 11.36 21.41
CA SER A 74 13.93 11.76 20.05
C SER A 74 14.27 10.68 19.02
N ASP A 75 15.51 10.16 19.11
CA ASP A 75 16.01 9.15 18.19
C ASP A 75 15.28 7.82 18.36
N LEU A 76 14.98 7.45 19.60
CA LEU A 76 14.18 6.27 19.90
C LEU A 76 12.78 6.36 19.28
N ARG A 77 12.12 7.53 19.35
CA ARG A 77 10.81 7.73 18.71
C ARG A 77 10.87 7.60 17.20
N LYS A 78 11.95 8.14 16.56
CA LYS A 78 12.15 8.00 15.11
C LYS A 78 12.30 6.52 14.74
N VAL A 79 13.19 5.77 15.41
CA VAL A 79 13.37 4.33 15.16
C VAL A 79 12.06 3.56 15.26
N VAL A 80 11.26 3.81 16.30
CA VAL A 80 9.96 3.13 16.50
C VAL A 80 8.94 3.54 15.43
N ALA A 81 8.95 4.79 14.99
CA ALA A 81 8.07 5.25 13.91
C ALA A 81 8.44 4.58 12.59
N ASP A 82 9.73 4.51 12.25
CA ASP A 82 10.22 3.92 11.01
C ASP A 82 9.90 2.41 10.93
N ILE A 83 10.04 1.66 12.04
CA ILE A 83 9.61 0.25 12.13
C ILE A 83 8.12 0.13 11.80
N LYS A 84 7.27 0.98 12.41
CA LYS A 84 5.82 0.92 12.18
C LYS A 84 5.45 1.27 10.74
N ILE A 85 6.08 2.30 10.18
CA ILE A 85 5.85 2.70 8.79
C ILE A 85 6.28 1.58 7.84
N ALA A 86 7.43 0.95 8.08
CA ALA A 86 7.89 -0.17 7.26
C ALA A 86 6.90 -1.34 7.30
N SER A 87 6.38 -1.71 8.48
CA SER A 87 5.38 -2.76 8.62
C SER A 87 4.05 -2.42 7.92
N GLU A 88 3.60 -1.15 7.97
CA GLU A 88 2.41 -0.73 7.23
C GLU A 88 2.66 -0.71 5.71
N LEU A 89 3.85 -0.32 5.25
CA LEU A 89 4.22 -0.36 3.83
C LEU A 89 4.28 -1.80 3.31
N GLU A 90 4.76 -2.76 4.10
CA GLU A 90 4.73 -4.19 3.75
C GLU A 90 3.29 -4.66 3.59
N ARG A 91 2.41 -4.36 4.55
CA ARG A 91 1.00 -4.70 4.47
C ARG A 91 0.31 -4.09 3.24
N ILE A 92 0.65 -2.86 2.89
CA ILE A 92 0.15 -2.20 1.68
C ILE A 92 0.68 -2.92 0.42
N GLY A 93 1.94 -3.35 0.41
CA GLY A 93 2.51 -4.17 -0.67
C GLY A 93 1.77 -5.50 -0.83
N ASP A 94 1.46 -6.18 0.27
CA ASP A 94 0.65 -7.40 0.29
C ASP A 94 -0.76 -7.18 -0.33
N TYR A 95 -1.37 -6.01 -0.14
CA TYR A 95 -2.65 -5.69 -0.78
C TYR A 95 -2.52 -5.66 -2.31
N ALA A 96 -1.48 -5.02 -2.86
CA ALA A 96 -1.23 -5.01 -4.30
C ALA A 96 -1.03 -6.43 -4.86
N LYS A 97 -0.27 -7.27 -4.16
CA LYS A 97 -0.09 -8.69 -4.48
C LYS A 97 -1.40 -9.45 -4.48
N ASN A 98 -2.23 -9.28 -3.44
CA ASN A 98 -3.51 -9.97 -3.31
C ASN A 98 -4.49 -9.58 -4.44
N ILE A 99 -4.53 -8.30 -4.82
CA ILE A 99 -5.31 -7.83 -5.98
C ILE A 99 -4.81 -8.51 -7.25
N SER A 100 -3.50 -8.55 -7.47
CA SER A 100 -2.91 -9.21 -8.63
C SER A 100 -3.21 -10.71 -8.70
N ILE A 101 -3.09 -11.43 -7.59
CA ILE A 101 -3.46 -12.85 -7.51
C ILE A 101 -4.93 -13.07 -7.86
N PHE A 102 -5.79 -12.15 -7.43
CA PHE A 102 -7.21 -12.18 -7.80
C PHE A 102 -7.40 -11.99 -9.31
N LEU A 103 -6.77 -10.98 -9.92
CA LEU A 103 -6.86 -10.70 -11.35
C LEU A 103 -6.34 -11.85 -12.21
N ILE A 104 -5.27 -12.53 -11.80
CA ILE A 104 -4.74 -13.73 -12.49
C ILE A 104 -5.78 -14.85 -12.56
N LYS A 105 -6.65 -14.96 -11.54
CA LYS A 105 -7.66 -16.01 -11.43
C LYS A 105 -8.99 -15.65 -12.10
N HIS A 106 -9.27 -14.37 -12.28
CA HIS A 106 -10.55 -13.83 -12.72
C HIS A 106 -10.35 -12.86 -13.87
N ASP A 107 -10.08 -13.40 -15.07
CA ASP A 107 -9.80 -12.61 -16.28
C ASP A 107 -11.07 -12.17 -17.04
N ASP A 108 -12.24 -12.56 -16.56
CA ASP A 108 -13.56 -12.27 -17.13
C ASP A 108 -14.43 -11.32 -16.29
N MET A 109 -13.80 -10.51 -15.43
CA MET A 109 -14.51 -9.55 -14.57
C MET A 109 -15.30 -8.50 -15.35
N ASP A 110 -16.47 -8.14 -14.79
CA ASP A 110 -17.27 -7.03 -15.30
C ASP A 110 -16.49 -5.71 -15.35
N ALA A 111 -16.46 -5.08 -16.51
CA ALA A 111 -15.71 -3.84 -16.74
C ALA A 111 -16.09 -2.73 -15.76
N SER A 112 -17.34 -2.67 -15.33
CA SER A 112 -17.80 -1.64 -14.40
C SER A 112 -17.29 -1.83 -12.98
N ILE A 113 -17.02 -3.06 -12.55
CA ILE A 113 -16.37 -3.35 -11.27
C ILE A 113 -14.90 -2.93 -11.34
N LEU A 114 -14.24 -3.25 -12.45
CA LEU A 114 -12.85 -2.85 -12.71
C LEU A 114 -12.69 -1.32 -12.73
N ASP A 115 -13.66 -0.58 -13.30
CA ASP A 115 -13.64 0.88 -13.32
C ASP A 115 -13.70 1.49 -11.91
N TYR A 116 -14.58 0.96 -11.03
CA TYR A 116 -14.63 1.40 -9.63
C TYR A 116 -13.35 1.04 -8.88
N ALA A 117 -12.87 -0.19 -9.02
CA ALA A 117 -11.62 -0.63 -8.41
C ALA A 117 -10.44 0.26 -8.84
N GLN A 118 -10.35 0.59 -10.14
CA GLN A 118 -9.32 1.47 -10.67
C GLN A 118 -9.44 2.90 -10.11
N ALA A 119 -10.65 3.44 -9.98
CA ALA A 119 -10.85 4.77 -9.42
C ALA A 119 -10.43 4.84 -7.93
N MET A 120 -10.80 3.82 -7.15
CA MET A 120 -10.41 3.69 -5.75
C MET A 120 -8.88 3.57 -5.63
N GLU A 121 -8.26 2.72 -6.44
CA GLU A 121 -6.82 2.49 -6.45
C GLU A 121 -6.03 3.77 -6.79
N LYS A 122 -6.50 4.57 -7.74
CA LYS A 122 -5.89 5.88 -8.05
C LYS A 122 -5.98 6.85 -6.87
N GLY A 123 -7.10 6.88 -6.18
CA GLY A 123 -7.26 7.69 -4.95
C GLY A 123 -6.30 7.24 -3.85
N PHE A 124 -6.19 5.92 -3.65
CA PHE A 124 -5.27 5.33 -2.69
C PHE A 124 -3.79 5.66 -3.00
N ILE A 125 -3.37 5.53 -4.26
CA ILE A 125 -2.00 5.91 -4.69
C ILE A 125 -1.72 7.38 -4.38
N ALA A 126 -2.66 8.28 -4.66
CA ALA A 126 -2.49 9.70 -4.37
C ALA A 126 -2.30 9.96 -2.86
N MET A 127 -3.09 9.30 -2.01
CA MET A 127 -2.93 9.38 -0.55
C MET A 127 -1.58 8.83 -0.09
N LEU A 128 -1.15 7.68 -0.61
CA LEU A 128 0.12 7.07 -0.26
C LEU A 128 1.31 7.95 -0.67
N GLN A 129 1.29 8.50 -1.89
CA GLN A 129 2.35 9.41 -2.36
C GLN A 129 2.44 10.66 -1.49
N GLU A 130 1.32 11.25 -1.10
CA GLU A 130 1.28 12.40 -0.22
C GLU A 130 1.76 12.05 1.19
N THR A 131 1.38 10.88 1.71
CA THR A 131 1.87 10.36 3.00
C THR A 131 3.40 10.23 2.99
N MET A 132 3.98 9.67 1.93
CA MET A 132 5.43 9.55 1.80
C MET A 132 6.11 10.91 1.69
N THR A 133 5.49 11.88 1.00
CA THR A 133 5.98 13.26 0.93
C THR A 133 5.94 13.95 2.29
N CYS A 134 4.87 13.76 3.07
CA CYS A 134 4.76 14.27 4.43
C CYS A 134 5.81 13.67 5.37
N TYR A 135 6.08 12.38 5.24
CA TYR A 135 7.12 11.70 6.02
C TYR A 135 8.50 12.30 5.73
N GLU A 136 8.85 12.49 4.45
CA GLU A 136 10.13 13.07 4.02
C GLU A 136 10.27 14.54 4.45
N SER A 137 9.22 15.35 4.23
CA SER A 137 9.23 16.78 4.57
C SER A 137 8.98 17.09 6.05
N ARG A 138 8.49 16.08 6.81
CA ARG A 138 8.07 16.22 8.22
C ARG A 138 6.95 17.25 8.39
N ASP A 139 6.07 17.36 7.39
CA ASP A 139 4.92 18.26 7.37
C ASP A 139 3.76 17.68 8.19
N ILE A 140 3.66 18.14 9.43
CA ILE A 140 2.64 17.68 10.38
C ILE A 140 1.24 18.17 9.97
N ASP A 141 1.13 19.37 9.45
CA ASP A 141 -0.18 19.98 9.11
C ASP A 141 -0.83 19.19 7.97
N THR A 142 -0.11 18.93 6.88
CA THR A 142 -0.58 18.08 5.78
C THR A 142 -0.86 16.65 6.23
N ALA A 143 -0.07 16.09 7.14
CA ALA A 143 -0.30 14.74 7.66
C ALA A 143 -1.67 14.58 8.36
N PHE A 144 -2.21 15.63 8.99
CA PHE A 144 -3.56 15.61 9.56
C PHE A 144 -4.68 15.76 8.52
N GLU A 145 -4.38 16.26 7.33
CA GLU A 145 -5.36 16.44 6.25
C GLU A 145 -5.54 15.19 5.39
N ILE A 146 -4.50 14.35 5.25
CA ILE A 146 -4.52 13.15 4.40
C ILE A 146 -5.72 12.21 4.72
N PRO A 147 -6.04 11.90 5.99
CA PRO A 147 -7.16 11.01 6.30
C PRO A 147 -8.53 11.51 5.83
N GLU A 148 -8.67 12.81 5.59
CA GLU A 148 -9.93 13.37 5.06
C GLU A 148 -10.19 12.94 3.60
N LYS A 149 -9.14 12.63 2.83
CA LYS A 149 -9.21 12.18 1.43
C LYS A 149 -9.75 10.76 1.30
N ASP A 150 -9.62 9.95 2.35
CA ASP A 150 -10.22 8.62 2.43
C ASP A 150 -11.75 8.65 2.22
N LYS A 151 -12.41 9.75 2.54
CA LYS A 151 -13.85 9.91 2.33
C LYS A 151 -14.28 9.72 0.88
N GLU A 152 -13.46 10.13 -0.08
CA GLU A 152 -13.76 9.97 -1.52
C GLU A 152 -13.69 8.48 -1.92
N ILE A 153 -12.69 7.75 -1.44
CA ILE A 153 -12.53 6.31 -1.67
C ILE A 153 -13.70 5.55 -1.04
N ASN A 154 -14.08 5.92 0.19
CA ASN A 154 -15.22 5.35 0.89
C ASN A 154 -16.57 5.57 0.16
N VAL A 155 -16.73 6.69 -0.53
CA VAL A 155 -17.93 6.93 -1.38
C VAL A 155 -17.94 5.96 -2.55
N LEU A 156 -16.84 5.84 -3.30
CA LEU A 156 -16.72 4.91 -4.42
C LEU A 156 -16.95 3.46 -3.97
N TYR A 157 -16.42 3.06 -2.83
CA TYR A 157 -16.63 1.74 -2.27
C TYR A 157 -18.11 1.46 -1.95
N LYS A 158 -18.81 2.43 -1.37
CA LYS A 158 -20.26 2.31 -1.09
C LYS A 158 -21.08 2.20 -2.38
N GLU A 159 -20.78 3.03 -3.37
CA GLU A 159 -21.44 2.97 -4.67
C GLU A 159 -21.26 1.62 -5.35
N LEU A 160 -20.03 1.10 -5.34
CA LEU A 160 -19.73 -0.23 -5.88
C LEU A 160 -20.47 -1.33 -5.12
N LYS A 161 -20.53 -1.28 -3.79
CA LYS A 161 -21.31 -2.25 -2.98
C LYS A 161 -22.79 -2.24 -3.33
N GLU A 162 -23.39 -1.06 -3.50
CA GLU A 162 -24.81 -0.96 -3.91
C GLU A 162 -24.99 -1.50 -5.34
N LYS A 163 -24.08 -1.22 -6.26
CA LYS A 163 -24.11 -1.78 -7.60
C LYS A 163 -24.07 -3.31 -7.58
N ILE A 164 -23.11 -3.90 -6.87
CA ILE A 164 -22.98 -5.37 -6.72
C ILE A 164 -24.24 -5.97 -6.10
N ARG A 165 -24.87 -5.31 -5.12
CA ARG A 165 -26.09 -5.78 -4.46
C ARG A 165 -27.30 -5.84 -5.40
N HIS A 166 -27.36 -4.98 -6.41
CA HIS A 166 -28.47 -4.91 -7.37
C HIS A 166 -28.18 -5.64 -8.68
N ASP A 167 -27.03 -6.26 -8.81
CA ASP A 167 -26.64 -7.02 -10.00
C ASP A 167 -26.93 -8.52 -9.77
N ASP A 168 -27.91 -9.04 -10.49
CA ASP A 168 -28.35 -10.45 -10.44
C ASP A 168 -27.54 -11.36 -11.40
N SER A 169 -26.39 -10.90 -11.92
CA SER A 169 -25.58 -11.73 -12.80
C SER A 169 -25.06 -12.98 -12.07
N SER A 170 -25.10 -14.12 -12.77
CA SER A 170 -24.65 -15.40 -12.21
C SER A 170 -23.17 -15.35 -11.80
N TYR A 171 -22.35 -14.60 -12.53
CA TYR A 171 -20.94 -14.40 -12.24
C TYR A 171 -20.73 -13.70 -10.88
N LEU A 172 -21.44 -12.61 -10.61
CA LEU A 172 -21.33 -11.88 -9.34
C LEU A 172 -21.79 -12.71 -8.15
N VAL A 173 -22.87 -13.48 -8.33
CA VAL A 173 -23.36 -14.38 -7.25
C VAL A 173 -22.35 -15.47 -6.94
N GLU A 174 -21.66 -16.03 -7.95
CA GLU A 174 -20.67 -17.07 -7.78
C GLU A 174 -19.37 -16.55 -7.11
N HIS A 175 -18.93 -15.33 -7.48
CA HIS A 175 -17.63 -14.79 -7.05
C HIS A 175 -17.73 -13.64 -6.04
N ILE A 176 -18.87 -13.43 -5.40
CA ILE A 176 -19.10 -12.27 -4.51
C ILE A 176 -18.13 -12.19 -3.33
N PHE A 177 -17.71 -13.33 -2.81
CA PHE A 177 -16.77 -13.37 -1.67
C PHE A 177 -15.35 -13.00 -2.09
N GLU A 178 -14.92 -13.48 -3.25
CA GLU A 178 -13.62 -13.19 -3.82
C GLU A 178 -13.51 -11.73 -4.23
N ILE A 179 -14.54 -11.19 -4.90
CA ILE A 179 -14.64 -9.78 -5.28
C ILE A 179 -14.62 -8.90 -4.03
N SER A 180 -15.43 -9.23 -3.02
CA SER A 180 -15.44 -8.50 -1.75
C SER A 180 -14.10 -8.57 -1.02
N SER A 181 -13.38 -9.67 -1.14
CA SER A 181 -12.04 -9.82 -0.58
C SER A 181 -11.03 -8.95 -1.32
N MET A 182 -11.08 -8.92 -2.65
CA MET A 182 -10.22 -8.06 -3.47
C MET A 182 -10.46 -6.58 -3.14
N LEU A 183 -11.70 -6.14 -3.07
CA LEU A 183 -12.06 -4.75 -2.77
C LEU A 183 -11.57 -4.28 -1.40
N ARG A 184 -11.52 -5.18 -0.40
CA ARG A 184 -10.96 -4.86 0.92
C ARG A 184 -9.45 -4.60 0.90
N ASN A 185 -8.73 -5.05 -0.12
CA ASN A 185 -7.32 -4.71 -0.29
C ASN A 185 -7.12 -3.31 -0.91
N ILE A 186 -8.19 -2.68 -1.40
CA ILE A 186 -8.16 -1.31 -1.95
C ILE A 186 -8.71 -0.30 -0.91
N GLU A 187 -9.63 -0.74 -0.03
CA GLU A 187 -10.20 0.11 1.01
C GLU A 187 -9.14 0.38 2.09
N PRO A 188 -8.70 1.62 2.27
CA PRO A 188 -7.71 1.94 3.31
C PRO A 188 -8.31 1.68 4.71
N VAL A 189 -7.50 1.10 5.58
CA VAL A 189 -7.86 0.78 6.97
C VAL A 189 -7.44 1.90 7.91
#